data_a62aa1ed0512dd19b6dd236a92e5670f
#
_entry.id   a62aa1ed0512dd19b6dd236a92e5670f
#
_cell.length_a   1.000
_cell.length_b   1.000
_cell.length_c   1.000
_cell.angle_alpha   90.00
_cell.angle_beta   90.00
_cell.angle_gamma   90.00
#
_symmetry.space_group_name_H-M   'P 1'
#
loop_
_entity.id
_entity.type
_entity.pdbx_description
1 polymer ?
#
loop_
_entity_poly.entity_id
_entity_poly.type
_entity_poly.pdbx_seq_one_letter_code
_entity_poly.pdbx_strand_id
1 'polypeptide(L)'
;MKKIFTIMLVFIFTLTCTARKDFYTIVVSLDGCRWDYPQWYDAPFFNYMAEQGVKSGLIPSYPSKTFPNHYTLATGLYPDHHGIIANSFVNRKDGLIFSLSNPKTKTDSRFYGGEPIWITAKKQGKKVFTYHWPGSDVRVKGQYPEVWFNYNKNHLSVSERISLVSQAINAKQAPDLIMVYFEEPDHTGHNFGPQDPRTREAFRNMDAQLHDLWDNIQQGPRKDSVNLIVVSDHGMTFVTPERKIECKRYLNPKWVERIEGNLPAQIYCHKGYADSVYNALKAIPHMRVWRKNEIPAYLHYGTHENIGDVIADPQEGWLVTDGKVKAGGMHGYDPTYSDMQAIFRAMGPSFRHIDYPHFPNVDVYALLCHLIGVTPAPNDGNLSDISAILK
;
A
#
# COMPACT_ATOMS: atom_id res chain seq x y z
N MET A 1 3.04 -75.82 34.50
CA MET A 1 3.67 -74.61 33.95
C MET A 1 2.76 -74.04 32.86
N LYS A 2 2.00 -72.96 33.19
CA LYS A 2 1.09 -72.28 32.25
C LYS A 2 1.88 -71.15 31.59
N LYS A 3 2.04 -71.22 30.26
CA LYS A 3 2.64 -70.12 29.47
C LYS A 3 1.60 -69.07 29.20
N ILE A 4 1.77 -67.85 29.70
CA ILE A 4 0.96 -66.67 29.42
C ILE A 4 1.55 -66.06 28.17
N PHE A 5 0.76 -66.01 27.08
CA PHE A 5 1.08 -65.24 25.85
C PHE A 5 0.51 -63.83 26.00
N THR A 6 1.38 -62.86 26.16
CA THR A 6 1.02 -61.42 26.13
C THR A 6 0.96 -60.97 24.68
N ILE A 7 -0.26 -60.72 24.18
CA ILE A 7 -0.45 -60.11 22.85
C ILE A 7 -0.28 -58.58 23.01
N MET A 8 0.78 -58.06 22.44
CA MET A 8 1.06 -56.62 22.38
C MET A 8 0.31 -56.03 21.18
N LEU A 9 -0.78 -55.32 21.44
CA LEU A 9 -1.56 -54.57 20.41
C LEU A 9 -0.79 -53.31 20.03
N VAL A 10 -0.15 -53.28 18.85
CA VAL A 10 0.47 -52.07 18.30
C VAL A 10 -0.62 -51.22 17.63
N PHE A 11 -1.01 -50.16 18.27
CA PHE A 11 -1.87 -49.12 17.66
C PHE A 11 -1.02 -48.32 16.67
N ILE A 12 -1.16 -48.59 15.38
CA ILE A 12 -0.61 -47.72 14.30
C ILE A 12 -1.55 -46.53 14.17
N PHE A 13 -1.19 -45.40 14.76
CA PHE A 13 -1.79 -44.11 14.45
C PHE A 13 -1.36 -43.70 13.03
N THR A 14 -2.19 -43.95 12.05
CA THR A 14 -2.05 -43.30 10.73
C THR A 14 -2.40 -41.84 10.88
N LEU A 15 -1.39 -40.97 11.02
CA LEU A 15 -1.57 -39.54 10.79
C LEU A 15 -1.99 -39.39 9.32
N THR A 16 -3.29 -39.22 9.09
CA THR A 16 -3.75 -38.69 7.80
C THR A 16 -3.31 -37.22 7.72
N CYS A 17 -2.14 -37.00 7.14
CA CYS A 17 -1.72 -35.68 6.69
C CYS A 17 -2.69 -35.32 5.55
N THR A 18 -3.79 -34.66 5.88
CA THR A 18 -4.60 -33.99 4.88
C THR A 18 -3.68 -32.95 4.22
N ALA A 19 -3.24 -33.23 3.00
CA ALA A 19 -2.48 -32.27 2.21
C ALA A 19 -3.30 -30.97 2.19
N ARG A 20 -2.79 -29.91 2.82
CA ARG A 20 -3.40 -28.59 2.79
C ARG A 20 -3.49 -28.22 1.32
N LYS A 21 -4.69 -27.94 0.82
CA LYS A 21 -4.88 -27.52 -0.56
C LYS A 21 -4.10 -26.24 -0.76
N ASP A 22 -3.07 -26.27 -1.62
CA ASP A 22 -2.26 -25.08 -1.89
C ASP A 22 -3.13 -24.06 -2.63
N PHE A 23 -3.36 -22.92 -2.02
CA PHE A 23 -3.99 -21.78 -2.68
C PHE A 23 -2.90 -20.79 -3.09
N TYR A 24 -3.12 -20.16 -4.23
CA TYR A 24 -2.27 -19.12 -4.79
C TYR A 24 -2.94 -17.77 -4.57
N THR A 25 -2.15 -16.73 -4.40
CA THR A 25 -2.70 -15.39 -4.16
C THR A 25 -2.15 -14.41 -5.19
N ILE A 26 -3.05 -13.63 -5.79
CA ILE A 26 -2.72 -12.51 -6.67
C ILE A 26 -3.22 -11.25 -5.99
N VAL A 27 -2.34 -10.28 -5.81
CA VAL A 27 -2.65 -8.95 -5.30
C VAL A 27 -2.41 -7.94 -6.41
N VAL A 28 -3.45 -7.24 -6.80
CA VAL A 28 -3.41 -6.13 -7.75
C VAL A 28 -3.58 -4.84 -6.99
N SER A 29 -2.64 -3.91 -7.14
CA SER A 29 -2.80 -2.54 -6.66
C SER A 29 -3.09 -1.60 -7.81
N LEU A 30 -4.18 -0.84 -7.69
CA LEU A 30 -4.54 0.27 -8.55
C LEU A 30 -4.26 1.56 -7.80
N ASP A 31 -3.24 2.33 -8.21
CA ASP A 31 -2.84 3.56 -7.53
C ASP A 31 -4.00 4.58 -7.50
N GLY A 32 -4.20 5.22 -6.35
CA GLY A 32 -5.21 6.27 -6.19
C GLY A 32 -6.67 5.83 -6.37
N CYS A 33 -6.93 4.52 -6.32
CA CYS A 33 -8.28 3.98 -6.53
C CYS A 33 -9.12 4.11 -5.26
N ARG A 34 -10.03 5.08 -5.26
CA ARG A 34 -10.97 5.31 -4.16
C ARG A 34 -11.87 4.11 -3.92
N TRP A 35 -12.25 3.91 -2.64
CA TRP A 35 -13.16 2.86 -2.22
C TRP A 35 -14.55 2.94 -2.88
N ASP A 36 -15.00 4.14 -3.24
CA ASP A 36 -16.33 4.47 -3.76
C ASP A 36 -16.40 4.60 -5.30
N TYR A 37 -15.29 4.49 -6.02
CA TYR A 37 -15.30 4.52 -7.50
C TYR A 37 -16.26 3.52 -8.15
N PRO A 38 -16.40 2.26 -7.68
CA PRO A 38 -17.40 1.34 -8.22
C PRO A 38 -18.86 1.77 -8.02
N GLN A 39 -19.12 2.71 -7.09
CA GLN A 39 -20.46 3.28 -6.88
C GLN A 39 -20.73 4.49 -7.81
N TRP A 40 -19.66 5.19 -8.21
CA TRP A 40 -19.77 6.35 -9.10
C TRP A 40 -19.74 5.99 -10.57
N TYR A 41 -19.10 4.86 -10.89
CA TYR A 41 -18.78 4.47 -12.24
C TYR A 41 -19.30 3.05 -12.50
N ASP A 42 -19.65 2.78 -13.76
CA ASP A 42 -19.96 1.44 -14.19
C ASP A 42 -18.70 0.57 -14.14
N ALA A 43 -18.70 -0.41 -13.25
CA ALA A 43 -17.59 -1.29 -12.94
C ALA A 43 -18.06 -2.74 -12.75
N PRO A 44 -18.43 -3.42 -13.85
CA PRO A 44 -19.07 -4.74 -13.77
C PRO A 44 -18.20 -5.78 -13.07
N PHE A 45 -16.89 -5.76 -13.26
CA PHE A 45 -16.02 -6.73 -12.62
C PHE A 45 -15.83 -6.47 -11.12
N PHE A 46 -15.68 -5.21 -10.70
CA PHE A 46 -15.65 -4.86 -9.26
C PHE A 46 -16.97 -5.22 -8.56
N ASN A 47 -18.09 -5.07 -9.23
CA ASN A 47 -19.40 -5.49 -8.72
C ASN A 47 -19.46 -7.02 -8.60
N TYR A 48 -19.01 -7.74 -9.63
CA TYR A 48 -18.88 -9.20 -9.58
C TYR A 48 -17.97 -9.66 -8.41
N MET A 49 -16.82 -9.04 -8.22
CA MET A 49 -15.94 -9.34 -7.07
C MET A 49 -16.66 -9.14 -5.73
N ALA A 50 -17.44 -8.07 -5.60
CA ALA A 50 -18.22 -7.78 -4.39
C ALA A 50 -19.32 -8.84 -4.14
N GLU A 51 -19.95 -9.33 -5.21
CA GLU A 51 -20.96 -10.39 -5.14
C GLU A 51 -20.38 -11.78 -4.85
N GLN A 52 -19.13 -12.02 -5.22
CA GLN A 52 -18.48 -13.33 -5.05
C GLN A 52 -17.55 -13.41 -3.84
N GLY A 53 -17.31 -12.29 -3.15
CA GLY A 53 -16.31 -12.25 -2.10
C GLY A 53 -16.47 -11.09 -1.13
N VAL A 54 -15.37 -10.45 -0.80
CA VAL A 54 -15.30 -9.36 0.19
C VAL A 54 -15.41 -8.02 -0.51
N LYS A 55 -16.36 -7.20 -0.04
CA LYS A 55 -16.44 -5.78 -0.35
C LYS A 55 -16.06 -4.98 0.90
N SER A 56 -15.01 -4.17 0.79
CA SER A 56 -14.52 -3.31 1.86
C SER A 56 -13.73 -2.14 1.28
N GLY A 57 -13.18 -1.31 2.14
CA GLY A 57 -12.16 -0.32 1.82
C GLY A 57 -10.99 -0.44 2.78
N LEU A 58 -9.88 0.21 2.43
CA LEU A 58 -8.70 0.36 3.28
C LEU A 58 -8.61 1.78 3.82
N ILE A 59 -8.30 1.90 5.09
CA ILE A 59 -7.87 3.14 5.71
C ILE A 59 -6.36 3.21 5.50
N PRO A 60 -5.84 4.13 4.66
CA PRO A 60 -4.41 4.23 4.41
C PRO A 60 -3.64 4.69 5.65
N SER A 61 -2.35 4.44 5.68
CA SER A 61 -1.44 5.01 6.67
C SER A 61 -1.16 6.47 6.34
N TYR A 62 -0.91 7.29 7.38
CA TYR A 62 -0.51 8.68 7.21
C TYR A 62 1.00 8.80 6.90
N PRO A 63 1.39 9.65 5.94
CA PRO A 63 0.54 10.35 4.97
C PRO A 63 -0.01 9.41 3.90
N SER A 64 -1.23 9.71 3.38
CA SER A 64 -1.89 8.92 2.34
C SER A 64 -1.18 9.09 0.99
N LYS A 65 0.04 8.60 0.88
CA LYS A 65 0.96 8.72 -0.26
C LYS A 65 1.37 7.36 -0.81
N THR A 66 1.71 7.33 -2.09
CA THR A 66 2.00 6.11 -2.86
C THR A 66 3.05 5.21 -2.22
N PHE A 67 4.29 5.70 -2.05
CA PHE A 67 5.36 4.85 -1.55
C PHE A 67 5.20 4.45 -0.09
N PRO A 68 4.86 5.36 0.85
CA PRO A 68 4.53 4.96 2.21
C PRO A 68 3.52 3.82 2.26
N ASN A 69 2.40 3.94 1.55
CA ASN A 69 1.30 2.99 1.65
C ASN A 69 1.54 1.66 0.92
N HIS A 70 2.17 1.67 -0.25
CA HIS A 70 2.55 0.40 -0.89
C HIS A 70 3.59 -0.38 -0.07
N TYR A 71 4.50 0.32 0.61
CA TYR A 71 5.46 -0.35 1.45
C TYR A 71 4.83 -0.79 2.78
N THR A 72 3.83 -0.07 3.29
CA THR A 72 2.96 -0.53 4.39
C THR A 72 2.23 -1.82 4.01
N LEU A 73 1.58 -1.89 2.84
CA LEU A 73 0.91 -3.11 2.35
C LEU A 73 1.87 -4.31 2.26
N ALA A 74 3.15 -4.06 1.96
CA ALA A 74 4.16 -5.09 1.84
C ALA A 74 4.81 -5.52 3.16
N THR A 75 4.78 -4.69 4.21
CA THR A 75 5.50 -4.91 5.48
C THR A 75 4.59 -5.05 6.69
N GLY A 76 3.35 -4.54 6.59
CA GLY A 76 2.45 -4.41 7.73
C GLY A 76 2.89 -3.38 8.76
N LEU A 77 3.82 -2.50 8.42
CA LEU A 77 4.34 -1.46 9.29
C LEU A 77 3.80 -0.09 8.88
N TYR A 78 3.56 0.78 9.85
CA TYR A 78 3.32 2.19 9.58
C TYR A 78 4.57 2.88 9.00
N PRO A 79 4.43 3.99 8.23
CA PRO A 79 5.55 4.76 7.69
C PRO A 79 6.61 5.14 8.73
N ASP A 80 6.17 5.43 9.94
CA ASP A 80 7.02 5.74 11.09
C ASP A 80 7.96 4.58 11.49
N HIS A 81 7.55 3.34 11.23
CA HIS A 81 8.28 2.13 11.59
C HIS A 81 9.08 1.54 10.43
N HIS A 82 8.58 1.65 9.19
CA HIS A 82 9.33 1.13 8.03
C HIS A 82 10.25 2.17 7.36
N GLY A 83 10.15 3.47 7.72
CA GLY A 83 11.10 4.50 7.33
C GLY A 83 10.82 5.24 6.02
N ILE A 84 9.93 4.76 5.17
CA ILE A 84 9.45 5.49 3.98
C ILE A 84 8.32 6.43 4.44
N ILE A 85 8.72 7.55 5.04
CA ILE A 85 7.82 8.46 5.75
C ILE A 85 7.05 9.43 4.84
N ALA A 86 7.47 9.58 3.60
CA ALA A 86 6.82 10.39 2.57
C ALA A 86 7.36 10.03 1.18
N ASN A 87 6.78 10.61 0.11
CA ASN A 87 7.32 10.50 -1.26
C ASN A 87 8.61 11.33 -1.47
N SER A 88 8.90 12.30 -0.57
CA SER A 88 10.17 13.03 -0.47
C SER A 88 10.44 13.43 0.97
N PHE A 89 11.64 13.19 1.47
CA PHE A 89 12.07 13.58 2.83
C PHE A 89 13.61 13.60 2.96
N VAL A 90 14.10 14.23 4.02
CA VAL A 90 15.54 14.33 4.30
C VAL A 90 15.98 13.21 5.24
N ASN A 91 17.04 12.50 4.88
CA ASN A 91 17.76 11.66 5.83
C ASN A 91 18.61 12.56 6.75
N ARG A 92 18.26 12.64 8.01
CA ARG A 92 18.95 13.53 8.97
C ARG A 92 20.40 13.15 9.26
N LYS A 93 20.81 11.91 8.98
CA LYS A 93 22.19 11.44 9.24
C LYS A 93 23.21 12.02 8.26
N ASP A 94 22.82 12.17 7.00
CA ASP A 94 23.74 12.56 5.93
C ASP A 94 23.19 13.66 5.01
N GLY A 95 21.99 14.17 5.27
CA GLY A 95 21.32 15.20 4.46
C GLY A 95 20.84 14.71 3.10
N LEU A 96 20.96 13.42 2.79
CA LEU A 96 20.49 12.85 1.52
C LEU A 96 18.96 12.92 1.43
N ILE A 97 18.46 13.31 0.26
CA ILE A 97 17.01 13.41 0.04
C ILE A 97 16.51 12.13 -0.61
N PHE A 98 15.63 11.40 0.08
CA PHE A 98 14.78 10.42 -0.57
C PHE A 98 13.78 11.12 -1.47
N SER A 99 13.63 10.67 -2.71
CA SER A 99 12.62 11.21 -3.62
C SER A 99 12.24 10.19 -4.68
N LEU A 100 10.95 10.09 -4.99
CA LEU A 100 10.44 9.23 -6.08
C LEU A 100 11.00 9.62 -7.45
N SER A 101 11.28 10.92 -7.66
CA SER A 101 11.85 11.42 -8.90
C SER A 101 13.36 11.13 -9.05
N ASN A 102 14.02 10.69 -7.97
CA ASN A 102 15.44 10.35 -7.99
C ASN A 102 15.64 8.82 -7.92
N PRO A 103 15.92 8.14 -9.05
CA PRO A 103 16.10 6.68 -9.07
C PRO A 103 17.18 6.17 -8.12
N LYS A 104 18.22 6.96 -7.84
CA LYS A 104 19.32 6.55 -6.97
C LYS A 104 18.88 6.47 -5.50
N THR A 105 18.13 7.45 -5.02
CA THR A 105 17.65 7.47 -3.62
C THR A 105 16.40 6.61 -3.45
N LYS A 106 15.53 6.55 -4.47
CA LYS A 106 14.35 5.69 -4.46
C LYS A 106 14.73 4.20 -4.31
N THR A 107 15.84 3.77 -4.86
CA THR A 107 16.29 2.36 -4.77
C THR A 107 17.40 2.14 -3.75
N ASP A 108 17.69 3.10 -2.90
CA ASP A 108 18.67 2.96 -1.81
C ASP A 108 18.05 2.24 -0.62
N SER A 109 18.53 1.03 -0.35
CA SER A 109 18.01 0.16 0.71
C SER A 109 18.11 0.75 2.13
N ARG A 110 18.92 1.77 2.35
CA ARG A 110 19.05 2.44 3.67
C ARG A 110 17.76 3.08 4.14
N PHE A 111 16.87 3.44 3.22
CA PHE A 111 15.57 4.03 3.54
C PHE A 111 14.48 3.02 3.90
N TYR A 112 14.68 1.73 3.59
CA TYR A 112 13.66 0.69 3.65
C TYR A 112 13.86 -0.21 4.86
N GLY A 113 13.16 0.10 5.94
CA GLY A 113 13.12 -0.73 7.15
C GLY A 113 12.11 -1.87 7.07
N GLY A 114 11.97 -2.59 8.18
CA GLY A 114 11.02 -3.71 8.24
C GLY A 114 11.45 -4.93 7.43
N GLU A 115 10.50 -5.81 7.16
CA GLU A 115 10.71 -7.02 6.34
C GLU A 115 9.51 -7.21 5.41
N PRO A 116 9.65 -6.89 4.11
CA PRO A 116 8.55 -7.03 3.17
C PRO A 116 8.22 -8.51 2.89
N ILE A 117 6.98 -8.76 2.49
CA ILE A 117 6.38 -10.09 2.30
C ILE A 117 7.22 -11.02 1.41
N TRP A 118 7.89 -10.50 0.39
CA TRP A 118 8.75 -11.30 -0.49
C TRP A 118 10.00 -11.84 0.22
N ILE A 119 10.49 -11.17 1.27
CA ILE A 119 11.60 -11.68 2.09
C ILE A 119 11.07 -12.67 3.12
N THR A 120 9.97 -12.34 3.81
CA THR A 120 9.31 -13.22 4.77
C THR A 120 8.92 -14.55 4.14
N ALA A 121 8.32 -14.51 2.95
CA ALA A 121 7.95 -15.68 2.17
C ALA A 121 9.17 -16.54 1.77
N LYS A 122 10.20 -15.90 1.21
CA LYS A 122 11.43 -16.58 0.77
C LYS A 122 12.15 -17.30 1.90
N LYS A 123 12.24 -16.69 3.08
CA LYS A 123 12.82 -17.32 4.27
C LYS A 123 12.07 -18.59 4.69
N GLN A 124 10.82 -18.73 4.29
CA GLN A 124 9.93 -19.84 4.64
C GLN A 124 9.61 -20.73 3.43
N GLY A 125 10.43 -20.65 2.37
CA GLY A 125 10.37 -21.54 1.20
C GLY A 125 9.25 -21.23 0.22
N LYS A 126 8.62 -20.04 0.32
CA LYS A 126 7.56 -19.56 -0.58
C LYS A 126 8.11 -18.60 -1.63
N LYS A 127 7.49 -18.56 -2.81
CA LYS A 127 7.93 -17.75 -3.96
C LYS A 127 7.00 -16.55 -4.15
N VAL A 128 7.59 -15.36 -4.28
CA VAL A 128 6.85 -14.13 -4.57
C VAL A 128 7.37 -13.49 -5.84
N PHE A 129 6.47 -13.23 -6.79
CA PHE A 129 6.75 -12.47 -8.02
C PHE A 129 6.14 -11.08 -7.88
N THR A 130 6.89 -10.07 -8.32
CA THR A 130 6.41 -8.68 -8.29
C THR A 130 6.57 -8.02 -9.64
N TYR A 131 5.52 -7.31 -10.06
CA TYR A 131 5.50 -6.53 -11.29
C TYR A 131 5.27 -5.07 -10.94
N HIS A 132 6.37 -4.29 -10.92
CA HIS A 132 6.39 -2.84 -10.59
C HIS A 132 5.91 -2.48 -9.18
N TRP A 133 5.73 -3.43 -8.25
CA TRP A 133 5.30 -3.08 -6.90
C TRP A 133 6.31 -2.13 -6.23
N PRO A 134 5.87 -0.96 -5.70
CA PRO A 134 6.77 0.01 -5.09
C PRO A 134 7.63 -0.60 -3.97
N GLY A 135 8.95 -0.41 -4.06
CA GLY A 135 9.93 -0.98 -3.14
C GLY A 135 10.41 -2.40 -3.47
N SER A 136 9.79 -3.10 -4.43
CA SER A 136 10.23 -4.45 -4.80
C SER A 136 11.51 -4.49 -5.67
N ASP A 137 11.85 -3.36 -6.28
CA ASP A 137 13.11 -3.16 -7.02
C ASP A 137 14.27 -2.67 -6.12
N VAL A 138 14.08 -2.74 -4.80
CA VAL A 138 15.08 -2.39 -3.78
C VAL A 138 15.65 -3.65 -3.13
N ARG A 139 16.97 -3.68 -2.95
CA ARG A 139 17.66 -4.81 -2.29
C ARG A 139 17.54 -4.73 -0.77
N VAL A 140 16.31 -4.89 -0.26
CA VAL A 140 16.06 -4.83 1.19
C VAL A 140 16.70 -6.03 1.89
N LYS A 141 17.43 -5.79 2.98
CA LYS A 141 18.18 -6.85 3.70
C LYS A 141 19.00 -7.75 2.79
N GLY A 142 19.52 -7.19 1.70
CA GLY A 142 20.35 -7.92 0.75
C GLY A 142 19.61 -8.83 -0.23
N GLN A 143 18.27 -8.77 -0.29
CA GLN A 143 17.43 -9.68 -1.08
C GLN A 143 16.45 -8.93 -1.97
N TYR A 144 16.04 -9.61 -3.07
CA TYR A 144 14.96 -9.23 -3.97
C TYR A 144 13.88 -10.34 -3.98
N PRO A 145 12.65 -10.06 -4.48
CA PRO A 145 11.73 -11.11 -4.88
C PRO A 145 12.35 -12.07 -5.90
N GLU A 146 11.78 -13.25 -6.13
CA GLU A 146 12.25 -14.19 -7.15
C GLU A 146 12.17 -13.61 -8.56
N VAL A 147 11.10 -12.87 -8.85
CA VAL A 147 10.91 -12.09 -10.07
C VAL A 147 10.54 -10.66 -9.68
N TRP A 148 11.22 -9.70 -10.29
CA TRP A 148 10.94 -8.29 -10.11
C TRP A 148 11.40 -7.49 -11.34
N PHE A 149 10.82 -6.32 -11.55
CA PHE A 149 11.18 -5.42 -12.64
C PHE A 149 11.50 -4.04 -12.10
N ASN A 150 12.61 -3.46 -12.55
CA ASN A 150 12.93 -2.08 -12.24
C ASN A 150 12.01 -1.15 -13.03
N TYR A 151 11.21 -0.36 -12.32
CA TYR A 151 10.20 0.52 -12.91
C TYR A 151 10.77 1.47 -13.97
N ASN A 152 11.94 2.03 -13.74
CA ASN A 152 12.54 3.03 -14.64
C ASN A 152 13.26 2.41 -15.85
N LYS A 153 13.72 1.15 -15.73
CA LYS A 153 14.51 0.49 -16.80
C LYS A 153 13.68 -0.46 -17.65
N ASN A 154 12.66 -1.07 -17.06
CA ASN A 154 11.86 -2.11 -17.67
C ASN A 154 10.37 -1.77 -17.46
N HIS A 155 9.95 -0.60 -17.92
CA HIS A 155 8.54 -0.21 -17.81
C HIS A 155 7.69 -1.12 -18.71
N LEU A 156 6.81 -1.88 -18.05
CA LEU A 156 5.86 -2.77 -18.70
C LEU A 156 4.50 -2.07 -18.83
N SER A 157 3.89 -2.17 -19.99
CA SER A 157 2.52 -1.72 -20.21
C SER A 157 1.51 -2.48 -19.34
N VAL A 158 0.29 -1.99 -19.23
CA VAL A 158 -0.79 -2.67 -18.50
C VAL A 158 -1.01 -4.08 -19.05
N SER A 159 -1.13 -4.21 -20.37
CA SER A 159 -1.37 -5.51 -21.03
C SER A 159 -0.21 -6.49 -20.85
N GLU A 160 1.04 -6.02 -20.87
CA GLU A 160 2.21 -6.87 -20.59
C GLU A 160 2.19 -7.38 -19.15
N ARG A 161 1.88 -6.53 -18.15
CA ARG A 161 1.75 -6.95 -16.75
C ARG A 161 0.63 -7.98 -16.56
N ILE A 162 -0.54 -7.77 -17.15
CA ILE A 162 -1.65 -8.74 -17.14
C ILE A 162 -1.22 -10.07 -17.76
N SER A 163 -0.56 -10.02 -18.91
CA SER A 163 -0.07 -11.23 -19.59
C SER A 163 0.94 -11.99 -18.73
N LEU A 164 1.90 -11.29 -18.11
CA LEU A 164 2.91 -11.89 -17.24
C LEU A 164 2.29 -12.52 -15.98
N VAL A 165 1.29 -11.87 -15.37
CA VAL A 165 0.55 -12.44 -14.24
C VAL A 165 -0.19 -13.70 -14.66
N SER A 166 -0.89 -13.68 -15.81
CA SER A 166 -1.60 -14.83 -16.36
C SER A 166 -0.66 -15.99 -16.68
N GLN A 167 0.50 -15.72 -17.27
CA GLN A 167 1.53 -16.73 -17.55
C GLN A 167 2.10 -17.32 -16.26
N ALA A 168 2.43 -16.46 -15.28
CA ALA A 168 3.02 -16.91 -14.01
C ALA A 168 2.08 -17.82 -13.22
N ILE A 169 0.79 -17.44 -13.11
CA ILE A 169 -0.18 -18.24 -12.35
C ILE A 169 -0.51 -19.55 -13.06
N ASN A 170 -0.44 -19.61 -14.39
CA ASN A 170 -0.71 -20.82 -15.17
C ASN A 170 0.53 -21.67 -15.42
N ALA A 171 1.73 -21.23 -15.01
CA ALA A 171 2.96 -21.99 -15.15
C ALA A 171 2.95 -23.28 -14.31
N LYS A 172 3.71 -24.30 -14.74
CA LYS A 172 3.85 -25.57 -13.98
C LYS A 172 4.29 -25.34 -12.54
N GLN A 173 5.19 -24.39 -12.32
CA GLN A 173 5.68 -23.94 -10.99
C GLN A 173 5.23 -22.49 -10.77
N ALA A 174 3.95 -22.31 -10.45
CA ALA A 174 3.44 -20.99 -10.12
C ALA A 174 4.03 -20.48 -8.79
N PRO A 175 4.22 -19.15 -8.63
CA PRO A 175 4.55 -18.57 -7.34
C PRO A 175 3.39 -18.66 -6.36
N ASP A 176 3.67 -18.64 -5.06
CA ASP A 176 2.66 -18.66 -4.01
C ASP A 176 1.91 -17.31 -3.94
N LEU A 177 2.61 -16.22 -4.25
CA LEU A 177 2.07 -14.86 -4.27
C LEU A 177 2.58 -14.10 -5.52
N ILE A 178 1.67 -13.41 -6.18
CA ILE A 178 1.97 -12.42 -7.23
C ILE A 178 1.47 -11.06 -6.74
N MET A 179 2.32 -10.03 -6.83
CA MET A 179 1.96 -8.65 -6.52
C MET A 179 2.20 -7.80 -7.77
N VAL A 180 1.17 -7.13 -8.25
CA VAL A 180 1.26 -6.28 -9.44
C VAL A 180 0.69 -4.89 -9.15
N TYR A 181 1.35 -3.87 -9.66
CA TYR A 181 0.99 -2.46 -9.49
C TYR A 181 0.62 -1.85 -10.83
N PHE A 182 -0.40 -0.99 -10.83
CA PHE A 182 -0.83 -0.17 -11.96
C PHE A 182 -0.99 1.27 -11.51
N GLU A 183 -0.55 2.20 -12.35
CA GLU A 183 -0.51 3.64 -12.08
C GLU A 183 -1.88 4.32 -12.18
N GLU A 184 -2.85 3.66 -12.82
CA GLU A 184 -4.21 4.17 -12.95
C GLU A 184 -5.12 3.63 -11.85
N PRO A 185 -6.08 4.44 -11.40
CA PRO A 185 -6.54 5.75 -11.94
C PRO A 185 -5.82 7.00 -11.38
N ASP A 186 -4.76 6.86 -10.58
CA ASP A 186 -4.04 7.97 -9.94
C ASP A 186 -3.50 8.98 -10.96
N HIS A 187 -2.78 8.49 -11.98
CA HIS A 187 -2.17 9.35 -12.99
C HIS A 187 -3.20 10.26 -13.68
N THR A 188 -4.33 9.68 -14.09
CA THR A 188 -5.41 10.44 -14.73
C THR A 188 -6.12 11.32 -13.69
N GLY A 189 -6.33 10.82 -12.46
CA GLY A 189 -6.89 11.56 -11.34
C GLY A 189 -6.13 12.83 -11.01
N HIS A 190 -4.81 12.77 -10.95
CA HIS A 190 -3.95 13.94 -10.73
C HIS A 190 -4.14 15.02 -11.80
N ASN A 191 -4.27 14.61 -13.06
CA ASN A 191 -4.37 15.55 -14.17
C ASN A 191 -5.74 16.23 -14.28
N PHE A 192 -6.82 15.56 -13.87
CA PHE A 192 -8.19 15.97 -14.19
C PHE A 192 -9.13 15.99 -12.98
N GLY A 193 -8.78 15.33 -11.90
CA GLY A 193 -9.60 15.17 -10.70
C GLY A 193 -10.39 13.85 -10.67
N PRO A 194 -10.83 13.44 -9.46
CA PRO A 194 -11.43 12.11 -9.26
C PRO A 194 -12.76 11.91 -9.98
N GLN A 195 -13.53 12.96 -10.26
CA GLN A 195 -14.86 12.88 -10.87
C GLN A 195 -14.86 13.18 -12.38
N ASP A 196 -13.70 13.45 -12.99
CA ASP A 196 -13.61 13.76 -14.42
C ASP A 196 -13.94 12.52 -15.28
N PRO A 197 -14.62 12.68 -16.41
CA PRO A 197 -14.92 11.57 -17.32
C PRO A 197 -13.71 10.75 -17.75
N ARG A 198 -12.53 11.37 -17.85
CA ARG A 198 -11.28 10.70 -18.22
C ARG A 198 -10.79 9.79 -17.09
N THR A 199 -10.92 10.20 -15.83
CA THR A 199 -10.60 9.37 -14.66
C THR A 199 -11.57 8.19 -14.57
N ARG A 200 -12.86 8.42 -14.86
CA ARG A 200 -13.84 7.34 -15.00
C ARG A 200 -13.45 6.34 -16.07
N GLU A 201 -13.03 6.81 -17.25
CA GLU A 201 -12.62 5.94 -18.34
C GLU A 201 -11.36 5.13 -17.97
N ALA A 202 -10.36 5.77 -17.36
CA ALA A 202 -9.16 5.09 -16.86
C ALA A 202 -9.53 3.97 -15.87
N PHE A 203 -10.42 4.24 -14.91
CA PHE A 203 -10.89 3.24 -13.95
C PHE A 203 -11.66 2.10 -14.63
N ARG A 204 -12.57 2.39 -15.58
CA ARG A 204 -13.30 1.36 -16.34
C ARG A 204 -12.39 0.49 -17.20
N ASN A 205 -11.34 1.07 -17.76
CA ASN A 205 -10.34 0.30 -18.50
C ASN A 205 -9.60 -0.66 -17.56
N MET A 206 -9.30 -0.27 -16.33
CA MET A 206 -8.72 -1.18 -15.34
C MET A 206 -9.71 -2.27 -14.91
N ASP A 207 -11.00 -1.95 -14.74
CA ASP A 207 -12.04 -2.94 -14.45
C ASP A 207 -12.09 -4.04 -15.56
N ALA A 208 -12.06 -3.63 -16.83
CA ALA A 208 -12.02 -4.56 -17.97
C ALA A 208 -10.72 -5.40 -17.99
N GLN A 209 -9.55 -4.81 -17.74
CA GLN A 209 -8.29 -5.55 -17.67
C GLN A 209 -8.25 -6.57 -16.53
N LEU A 210 -8.89 -6.28 -15.41
CA LEU A 210 -9.00 -7.22 -14.30
C LEU A 210 -9.99 -8.35 -14.62
N HIS A 211 -11.06 -8.07 -15.36
CA HIS A 211 -11.95 -9.09 -15.87
C HIS A 211 -11.22 -10.05 -16.81
N ASP A 212 -10.47 -9.53 -17.78
CA ASP A 212 -9.64 -10.33 -18.68
C ASP A 212 -8.63 -11.20 -17.90
N LEU A 213 -7.99 -10.65 -16.87
CA LEU A 213 -7.10 -11.42 -15.99
C LEU A 213 -7.85 -12.58 -15.33
N TRP A 214 -9.04 -12.31 -14.77
CA TRP A 214 -9.83 -13.32 -14.11
C TRP A 214 -10.30 -14.42 -15.07
N ASP A 215 -10.74 -14.07 -16.26
CA ASP A 215 -11.12 -15.02 -17.29
C ASP A 215 -9.95 -15.94 -17.69
N ASN A 216 -8.76 -15.38 -17.83
CA ASN A 216 -7.55 -16.17 -18.08
C ASN A 216 -7.24 -17.14 -16.93
N ILE A 217 -7.48 -16.76 -15.67
CA ILE A 217 -7.33 -17.64 -14.52
C ILE A 217 -8.37 -18.74 -14.54
N GLN A 218 -9.65 -18.43 -14.87
CA GLN A 218 -10.75 -19.39 -14.91
C GLN A 218 -10.61 -20.43 -16.04
N GLN A 219 -9.89 -20.09 -17.09
CA GLN A 219 -9.54 -21.02 -18.18
C GLN A 219 -8.30 -21.87 -17.87
N GLY A 220 -7.57 -21.50 -16.81
CA GLY A 220 -6.30 -22.13 -16.43
C GLY A 220 -6.45 -23.34 -15.50
N PRO A 221 -5.34 -24.05 -15.25
CA PRO A 221 -5.32 -25.26 -14.41
C PRO A 221 -5.59 -24.98 -12.93
N ARG A 222 -5.57 -23.72 -12.48
CA ARG A 222 -5.72 -23.30 -11.07
C ARG A 222 -7.00 -22.53 -10.79
N LYS A 223 -7.99 -22.59 -11.68
CA LYS A 223 -9.24 -21.82 -11.57
C LYS A 223 -9.91 -21.88 -10.19
N ASP A 224 -9.87 -23.03 -9.50
CA ASP A 224 -10.48 -23.24 -8.19
C ASP A 224 -9.51 -23.02 -7.02
N SER A 225 -8.32 -22.50 -7.27
CA SER A 225 -7.24 -22.43 -6.27
C SER A 225 -6.61 -21.05 -6.16
N VAL A 226 -7.15 -20.01 -6.81
CA VAL A 226 -6.60 -18.66 -6.81
C VAL A 226 -7.47 -17.72 -5.99
N ASN A 227 -6.83 -17.02 -5.05
CA ASN A 227 -7.37 -15.82 -4.40
C ASN A 227 -6.96 -14.59 -5.22
N LEU A 228 -7.91 -13.78 -5.62
CA LEU A 228 -7.68 -12.49 -6.26
C LEU A 228 -8.05 -11.37 -5.30
N ILE A 229 -7.10 -10.48 -5.01
CA ILE A 229 -7.27 -9.33 -4.14
C ILE A 229 -6.96 -8.08 -4.96
N VAL A 230 -7.84 -7.09 -4.93
CA VAL A 230 -7.61 -5.76 -5.51
C VAL A 230 -7.59 -4.75 -4.37
N VAL A 231 -6.49 -3.99 -4.30
CA VAL A 231 -6.25 -2.94 -3.31
C VAL A 231 -5.88 -1.63 -3.98
N SER A 232 -5.87 -0.57 -3.21
CA SER A 232 -5.15 0.65 -3.51
C SER A 232 -4.40 1.13 -2.27
N ASP A 233 -3.47 2.01 -2.48
CA ASP A 233 -2.64 2.63 -1.46
C ASP A 233 -3.31 3.84 -0.80
N HIS A 234 -4.15 4.57 -1.55
CA HIS A 234 -4.93 5.74 -1.10
C HIS A 234 -6.07 6.04 -2.08
N GLY A 235 -6.87 7.02 -1.71
CA GLY A 235 -7.86 7.61 -2.59
C GLY A 235 -7.37 8.91 -3.25
N MET A 236 -8.31 9.82 -3.58
CA MET A 236 -8.03 11.03 -4.33
C MET A 236 -9.10 12.09 -4.02
N THR A 237 -8.69 13.35 -3.77
CA THR A 237 -9.62 14.49 -3.64
C THR A 237 -9.32 15.58 -4.66
N PHE A 238 -10.26 16.45 -4.94
CA PHE A 238 -10.11 17.51 -5.91
C PHE A 238 -9.49 18.76 -5.29
N VAL A 239 -8.53 19.37 -5.99
CA VAL A 239 -7.89 20.63 -5.61
C VAL A 239 -8.04 21.69 -6.70
N THR A 240 -8.05 22.96 -6.29
CA THR A 240 -8.12 24.10 -7.20
C THR A 240 -6.97 25.08 -6.98
N PRO A 241 -6.65 25.92 -7.98
CA PRO A 241 -5.54 26.89 -7.89
C PRO A 241 -5.62 27.86 -6.72
N GLU A 242 -6.82 28.14 -6.23
CA GLU A 242 -7.10 29.09 -5.16
C GLU A 242 -6.81 28.49 -3.78
N ARG A 243 -6.83 27.17 -3.66
CA ARG A 243 -6.68 26.43 -2.39
C ARG A 243 -5.21 26.12 -2.11
N LYS A 244 -4.38 27.16 -2.02
CA LYS A 244 -2.96 27.04 -1.68
C LYS A 244 -2.57 27.85 -0.45
N ILE A 245 -1.61 27.34 0.29
CA ILE A 245 -1.02 27.94 1.48
C ILE A 245 0.47 28.13 1.22
N GLU A 246 0.92 29.39 1.17
CA GLU A 246 2.32 29.74 0.90
C GLU A 246 3.07 29.95 2.23
N CYS A 247 3.47 28.85 2.87
CA CYS A 247 4.09 28.86 4.20
C CYS A 247 5.33 29.77 4.29
N LYS A 248 6.13 29.90 3.23
CA LYS A 248 7.33 30.74 3.24
C LYS A 248 7.05 32.21 3.50
N ARG A 249 5.85 32.71 3.20
CA ARG A 249 5.45 34.11 3.50
C ARG A 249 5.43 34.42 5.00
N TYR A 250 5.26 33.40 5.84
CA TYR A 250 5.14 33.52 7.29
C TYR A 250 6.42 33.12 8.02
N LEU A 251 7.41 32.60 7.30
CA LEU A 251 8.64 32.06 7.91
C LEU A 251 9.85 32.96 7.67
N ASN A 252 10.62 33.18 8.72
CA ASN A 252 11.92 33.78 8.58
C ASN A 252 12.89 32.72 7.97
N PRO A 253 13.59 33.01 6.87
CA PRO A 253 14.55 32.07 6.26
C PRO A 253 15.62 31.54 7.21
N LYS A 254 15.97 32.30 8.27
CA LYS A 254 16.95 31.88 9.28
C LYS A 254 16.43 30.78 10.23
N TRP A 255 15.11 30.48 10.21
CA TRP A 255 14.52 29.45 11.06
C TRP A 255 14.50 28.08 10.40
N VAL A 256 14.55 28.05 9.07
CA VAL A 256 14.21 26.88 8.25
C VAL A 256 15.41 26.46 7.42
N GLU A 257 15.83 25.22 7.61
CA GLU A 257 16.83 24.58 6.74
C GLU A 257 16.20 24.19 5.40
N ARG A 258 14.99 23.61 5.48
CA ARG A 258 14.29 23.05 4.32
C ARG A 258 12.81 22.80 4.58
N ILE A 259 12.03 22.83 3.53
CA ILE A 259 10.64 22.33 3.47
C ILE A 259 10.57 21.23 2.41
N GLU A 260 10.12 20.05 2.79
CA GLU A 260 9.92 18.92 1.89
C GLU A 260 8.44 18.49 1.85
N GLY A 261 7.98 18.12 0.66
CA GLY A 261 6.59 17.73 0.45
C GLY A 261 5.61 18.89 0.45
N ASN A 262 4.35 18.54 0.31
CA ASN A 262 3.23 19.49 0.26
C ASN A 262 1.97 18.99 0.97
N LEU A 263 1.88 17.68 1.20
CA LEU A 263 0.75 16.96 1.81
C LEU A 263 1.26 15.72 2.58
N PRO A 264 1.62 15.90 3.85
CA PRO A 264 1.91 17.15 4.55
C PRO A 264 3.24 17.77 4.08
N ALA A 265 3.44 19.07 4.39
CA ALA A 265 4.74 19.67 4.27
C ALA A 265 5.54 19.43 5.56
N GLN A 266 6.73 18.90 5.41
CA GLN A 266 7.68 18.65 6.49
C GLN A 266 8.68 19.80 6.55
N ILE A 267 8.78 20.47 7.70
CA ILE A 267 9.63 21.60 7.89
C ILE A 267 10.80 21.20 8.80
N TYR A 268 12.00 21.23 8.23
CA TYR A 268 13.26 20.98 8.93
C TYR A 268 13.80 22.31 9.40
N CYS A 269 13.98 22.46 10.71
CA CYS A 269 14.32 23.72 11.34
C CYS A 269 15.79 23.77 11.74
N HIS A 270 16.41 24.95 11.65
CA HIS A 270 17.66 25.20 12.35
C HIS A 270 17.45 25.00 13.85
N LYS A 271 18.50 24.55 14.55
CA LYS A 271 18.45 24.24 15.98
C LYS A 271 17.88 25.43 16.80
N GLY A 272 16.83 25.14 17.58
CA GLY A 272 16.18 26.11 18.46
C GLY A 272 15.01 26.90 17.82
N TYR A 273 14.70 26.70 16.54
CA TYR A 273 13.65 27.46 15.85
C TYR A 273 12.34 26.72 15.60
N ALA A 274 12.19 25.46 16.02
CA ALA A 274 10.95 24.71 15.84
C ALA A 274 9.73 25.43 16.43
N ASP A 275 9.86 26.01 17.63
CA ASP A 275 8.78 26.78 18.26
C ASP A 275 8.45 28.06 17.50
N SER A 276 9.44 28.76 16.94
CA SER A 276 9.24 29.95 16.14
C SER A 276 8.45 29.60 14.86
N VAL A 277 8.82 28.52 14.18
CA VAL A 277 8.14 28.00 12.98
C VAL A 277 6.70 27.59 13.32
N TYR A 278 6.50 26.79 14.38
CA TYR A 278 5.18 26.37 14.83
C TYR A 278 4.29 27.58 15.13
N ASN A 279 4.77 28.56 15.91
CA ASN A 279 4.00 29.74 16.29
C ASN A 279 3.65 30.63 15.08
N ALA A 280 4.50 30.71 14.08
CA ALA A 280 4.24 31.45 12.85
C ALA A 280 3.17 30.79 11.97
N LEU A 281 3.07 29.46 12.00
CA LEU A 281 2.17 28.72 11.10
C LEU A 281 0.84 28.31 11.72
N LYS A 282 0.76 28.09 13.04
CA LYS A 282 -0.40 27.51 13.73
C LYS A 282 -1.70 28.28 13.57
N ALA A 283 -1.65 29.57 13.24
CA ALA A 283 -2.83 30.43 13.05
C ALA A 283 -3.25 30.55 11.58
N ILE A 284 -2.55 29.91 10.65
CA ILE A 284 -2.89 29.98 9.23
C ILE A 284 -4.18 29.17 9.00
N PRO A 285 -5.20 29.76 8.37
CA PRO A 285 -6.44 29.06 8.08
C PRO A 285 -6.23 27.83 7.19
N HIS A 286 -7.12 26.84 7.28
CA HIS A 286 -7.12 25.63 6.46
C HIS A 286 -5.88 24.75 6.61
N MET A 287 -5.18 24.84 7.74
CA MET A 287 -4.00 24.05 8.02
C MET A 287 -3.92 23.68 9.50
N ARG A 288 -3.63 22.43 9.78
CA ARG A 288 -3.20 21.96 11.12
C ARG A 288 -1.68 22.00 11.16
N VAL A 289 -1.13 22.37 12.29
CA VAL A 289 0.32 22.43 12.47
C VAL A 289 0.68 21.73 13.76
N TRP A 290 1.66 20.86 13.70
CA TRP A 290 2.15 20.14 14.87
C TRP A 290 3.68 20.22 14.95
N ARG A 291 4.20 20.30 16.16
CA ARG A 291 5.57 19.85 16.38
C ARG A 291 5.62 18.33 16.20
N LYS A 292 6.76 17.80 15.82
CA LYS A 292 6.95 16.37 15.58
C LYS A 292 6.41 15.46 16.70
N ASN A 293 6.64 15.85 17.97
CA ASN A 293 6.21 15.11 19.15
C ASN A 293 4.77 15.39 19.61
N GLU A 294 4.03 16.23 18.89
CA GLU A 294 2.64 16.61 19.18
C GLU A 294 1.65 16.09 18.11
N ILE A 295 2.14 15.34 17.13
CA ILE A 295 1.30 14.73 16.11
C ILE A 295 0.31 13.78 16.78
N PRO A 296 -0.99 13.86 16.43
CA PRO A 296 -2.01 13.01 17.03
C PRO A 296 -1.70 11.52 16.93
N ALA A 297 -1.83 10.78 18.03
CA ALA A 297 -1.44 9.36 18.12
C ALA A 297 -2.17 8.46 17.09
N TYR A 298 -3.41 8.79 16.71
CA TYR A 298 -4.17 8.02 15.72
C TYR A 298 -3.56 8.03 14.31
N LEU A 299 -2.65 8.97 14.02
CA LEU A 299 -1.93 9.02 12.75
C LEU A 299 -0.74 8.05 12.70
N HIS A 300 -0.36 7.45 13.82
CA HIS A 300 0.79 6.54 13.91
C HIS A 300 2.05 7.12 13.25
N TYR A 301 2.33 8.40 13.50
CA TYR A 301 3.36 9.17 12.83
C TYR A 301 4.00 10.19 13.80
N GLY A 302 5.32 10.38 13.74
CA GLY A 302 5.99 11.39 14.57
C GLY A 302 7.23 10.91 15.31
N THR A 303 7.51 9.59 15.36
CA THR A 303 8.67 9.06 16.09
C THR A 303 9.91 8.86 15.22
N HIS A 304 9.75 8.59 13.92
CA HIS A 304 10.88 8.34 13.03
C HIS A 304 11.81 9.54 12.90
N GLU A 305 13.14 9.30 13.01
CA GLU A 305 14.16 10.37 13.07
C GLU A 305 14.10 11.36 11.89
N ASN A 306 13.77 10.87 10.69
CA ASN A 306 13.74 11.68 9.46
C ASN A 306 12.51 12.59 9.30
N ILE A 307 11.51 12.47 10.16
CA ILE A 307 10.35 13.37 10.14
C ILE A 307 10.79 14.80 10.48
N GLY A 308 10.22 15.80 9.76
CA GLY A 308 10.48 17.22 9.99
C GLY A 308 10.16 17.67 11.41
N ASP A 309 10.76 18.75 11.88
CA ASP A 309 10.56 19.25 13.24
C ASP A 309 9.15 19.82 13.45
N VAL A 310 8.59 20.38 12.38
CA VAL A 310 7.22 20.87 12.33
C VAL A 310 6.53 20.31 11.09
N ILE A 311 5.31 19.84 11.27
CA ILE A 311 4.45 19.32 10.20
C ILE A 311 3.34 20.33 9.95
N ALA A 312 3.24 20.79 8.70
CA ALA A 312 2.15 21.61 8.20
C ALA A 312 1.23 20.72 7.35
N ASP A 313 0.07 20.41 7.92
CA ASP A 313 -0.91 19.46 7.38
C ASP A 313 -2.16 20.22 6.92
N PRO A 314 -2.30 20.49 5.63
CA PRO A 314 -3.43 21.25 5.14
C PRO A 314 -4.73 20.43 5.20
N GLN A 315 -5.85 21.13 5.37
CA GLN A 315 -7.18 20.54 5.25
C GLN A 315 -7.39 19.97 3.84
N GLU A 316 -8.25 19.01 3.74
CA GLU A 316 -8.59 18.37 2.46
C GLU A 316 -8.94 19.40 1.37
N GLY A 317 -8.37 19.19 0.19
CA GLY A 317 -8.51 20.09 -0.96
C GLY A 317 -7.57 21.32 -0.93
N TRP A 318 -6.76 21.52 0.13
CA TRP A 318 -5.75 22.57 0.22
C TRP A 318 -4.32 22.01 0.06
N LEU A 319 -3.41 22.84 -0.43
CA LEU A 319 -1.99 22.46 -0.65
C LEU A 319 -1.06 23.46 0.04
N VAL A 320 0.00 22.95 0.67
CA VAL A 320 1.16 23.78 1.05
C VAL A 320 2.10 23.86 -0.13
N THR A 321 2.19 25.01 -0.78
CA THR A 321 3.09 25.22 -1.91
C THR A 321 3.30 26.69 -2.22
N ASP A 322 4.50 27.06 -2.66
CA ASP A 322 4.82 28.37 -3.23
C ASP A 322 4.72 28.35 -4.78
N GLY A 323 4.45 27.21 -5.35
CA GLY A 323 4.33 27.01 -6.80
C GLY A 323 2.92 27.30 -7.35
N LYS A 324 2.79 27.10 -8.65
CA LYS A 324 1.50 27.11 -9.34
C LYS A 324 0.78 25.81 -9.05
N VAL A 325 -0.50 25.89 -8.69
CA VAL A 325 -1.42 24.76 -8.58
C VAL A 325 -2.26 24.70 -9.85
N LYS A 326 -2.41 23.50 -10.41
CA LYS A 326 -3.41 23.21 -11.44
C LYS A 326 -4.63 22.57 -10.77
N ALA A 327 -5.81 22.81 -11.31
CA ALA A 327 -6.99 22.04 -10.93
C ALA A 327 -6.78 20.57 -11.31
N GLY A 328 -7.10 19.66 -10.39
CA GLY A 328 -6.89 18.22 -10.57
C GLY A 328 -7.05 17.46 -9.27
N GLY A 329 -6.57 16.22 -9.22
CA GLY A 329 -6.61 15.41 -8.02
C GLY A 329 -5.33 15.48 -7.19
N MET A 330 -5.50 15.34 -5.87
CA MET A 330 -4.39 15.22 -4.92
C MET A 330 -4.76 14.27 -3.77
N HIS A 331 -3.73 13.77 -3.13
CA HIS A 331 -3.80 12.85 -1.99
C HIS A 331 -2.62 13.07 -1.04
N GLY A 332 -2.69 12.50 0.16
CA GLY A 332 -1.66 12.67 1.21
C GLY A 332 -2.22 13.29 2.48
N TYR A 333 -3.52 13.55 2.51
CA TYR A 333 -4.25 14.10 3.65
C TYR A 333 -4.45 13.07 4.77
N ASP A 334 -5.10 13.50 5.82
CA ASP A 334 -5.49 12.65 6.94
C ASP A 334 -6.30 11.43 6.44
N PRO A 335 -5.89 10.19 6.82
CA PRO A 335 -6.56 8.97 6.35
C PRO A 335 -8.01 8.82 6.83
N THR A 336 -8.46 9.62 7.79
CA THR A 336 -9.85 9.64 8.25
C THR A 336 -10.79 10.30 7.23
N TYR A 337 -10.29 11.10 6.30
CA TYR A 337 -11.10 11.63 5.22
C TYR A 337 -11.54 10.52 4.28
N SER A 338 -12.83 10.50 3.97
CA SER A 338 -13.42 9.49 3.08
C SER A 338 -12.76 9.46 1.69
N ASP A 339 -12.35 10.62 1.20
CA ASP A 339 -11.68 10.77 -0.10
C ASP A 339 -10.30 10.11 -0.14
N MET A 340 -9.66 9.91 1.03
CA MET A 340 -8.36 9.23 1.13
C MET A 340 -8.49 7.72 1.24
N GLN A 341 -9.67 7.20 1.56
CA GLN A 341 -9.84 5.77 1.72
C GLN A 341 -9.77 5.04 0.38
N ALA A 342 -9.11 3.89 0.39
CA ALA A 342 -8.75 3.12 -0.77
C ALA A 342 -9.67 1.91 -0.97
N ILE A 343 -9.70 1.36 -2.19
CA ILE A 343 -10.51 0.17 -2.48
C ILE A 343 -9.90 -1.09 -1.85
N PHE A 344 -10.78 -1.99 -1.39
CA PHE A 344 -10.46 -3.38 -1.11
C PHE A 344 -11.55 -4.29 -1.67
N ARG A 345 -11.16 -5.23 -2.53
CA ARG A 345 -11.99 -6.32 -3.02
C ARG A 345 -11.19 -7.60 -2.97
N ALA A 346 -11.81 -8.69 -2.52
CA ALA A 346 -11.15 -9.98 -2.49
C ALA A 346 -12.13 -11.10 -2.78
N MET A 347 -11.76 -12.04 -3.65
CA MET A 347 -12.54 -13.23 -3.94
C MET A 347 -11.65 -14.45 -4.12
N GLY A 348 -12.23 -15.62 -4.01
CA GLY A 348 -11.55 -16.89 -4.18
C GLY A 348 -11.83 -17.88 -3.06
N PRO A 349 -11.11 -19.01 -3.05
CA PRO A 349 -11.41 -20.11 -2.12
C PRO A 349 -11.27 -19.75 -0.64
N SER A 350 -10.43 -18.80 -0.26
CA SER A 350 -10.19 -18.42 1.13
C SER A 350 -11.16 -17.38 1.68
N PHE A 351 -11.94 -16.70 0.81
CA PHE A 351 -12.75 -15.56 1.21
C PHE A 351 -14.23 -15.92 1.37
N ARG A 352 -14.86 -15.27 2.35
CA ARG A 352 -16.32 -15.27 2.49
C ARG A 352 -16.95 -14.26 1.54
N HIS A 353 -18.25 -14.37 1.32
CA HIS A 353 -19.05 -13.32 0.71
C HIS A 353 -19.58 -12.43 1.84
N ILE A 354 -19.05 -11.19 1.93
CA ILE A 354 -19.36 -10.26 3.02
C ILE A 354 -19.05 -8.81 2.64
N ASP A 355 -19.96 -7.90 2.98
CA ASP A 355 -19.67 -6.46 3.10
C ASP A 355 -19.00 -6.24 4.46
N TYR A 356 -17.76 -5.77 4.47
CA TYR A 356 -16.96 -5.61 5.67
C TYR A 356 -16.62 -4.14 5.90
N PRO A 357 -16.57 -3.66 7.16
CA PRO A 357 -16.12 -2.30 7.45
C PRO A 357 -14.72 -2.03 6.89
N HIS A 358 -14.42 -0.76 6.62
CA HIS A 358 -13.06 -0.38 6.23
C HIS A 358 -12.09 -0.69 7.37
N PHE A 359 -10.89 -1.13 7.02
CA PHE A 359 -9.87 -1.53 7.98
C PHE A 359 -8.49 -0.96 7.62
N PRO A 360 -7.56 -0.84 8.59
CA PRO A 360 -6.23 -0.30 8.35
C PRO A 360 -5.44 -1.13 7.33
N ASN A 361 -4.72 -0.47 6.44
CA ASN A 361 -3.94 -1.14 5.41
C ASN A 361 -2.75 -1.95 5.95
N VAL A 362 -2.31 -1.70 7.17
CA VAL A 362 -1.28 -2.51 7.87
C VAL A 362 -1.70 -3.97 8.05
N ASP A 363 -3.01 -4.27 8.12
CA ASP A 363 -3.53 -5.63 8.32
C ASP A 363 -3.36 -6.51 7.07
N VAL A 364 -3.19 -5.90 5.89
CA VAL A 364 -3.05 -6.64 4.62
C VAL A 364 -1.81 -7.54 4.62
N TYR A 365 -0.70 -7.11 5.19
CA TYR A 365 0.51 -7.96 5.29
C TYR A 365 0.23 -9.26 6.05
N ALA A 366 -0.42 -9.17 7.22
CA ALA A 366 -0.77 -10.34 8.02
C ALA A 366 -1.76 -11.25 7.28
N LEU A 367 -2.72 -10.68 6.54
CA LEU A 367 -3.61 -11.41 5.65
C LEU A 367 -2.84 -12.18 4.57
N LEU A 368 -1.92 -11.53 3.87
CA LEU A 368 -1.11 -12.18 2.83
C LEU A 368 -0.25 -13.30 3.38
N CYS A 369 0.39 -13.09 4.54
CA CYS A 369 1.15 -14.14 5.22
C CYS A 369 0.28 -15.36 5.53
N HIS A 370 -0.93 -15.14 6.05
CA HIS A 370 -1.90 -16.21 6.32
C HIS A 370 -2.29 -16.98 5.06
N LEU A 371 -2.61 -16.27 3.97
CA LEU A 371 -3.05 -16.88 2.71
C LEU A 371 -1.98 -17.79 2.07
N ILE A 372 -0.71 -17.39 2.16
CA ILE A 372 0.39 -18.21 1.62
C ILE A 372 1.01 -19.16 2.65
N GLY A 373 0.50 -19.17 3.88
CA GLY A 373 0.90 -20.11 4.93
C GLY A 373 2.27 -19.85 5.53
N VAL A 374 2.65 -18.57 5.72
CA VAL A 374 3.89 -18.17 6.39
C VAL A 374 3.60 -17.40 7.68
N THR A 375 4.54 -17.47 8.61
CA THR A 375 4.51 -16.66 9.83
C THR A 375 4.95 -15.24 9.51
N PRO A 376 4.15 -14.22 9.84
CA PRO A 376 4.54 -12.83 9.59
C PRO A 376 5.78 -12.42 10.41
N ALA A 377 6.63 -11.57 9.84
CA ALA A 377 7.63 -10.85 10.61
C ALA A 377 6.96 -9.85 11.57
N PRO A 378 7.69 -9.31 12.57
CA PRO A 378 7.14 -8.25 13.42
C PRO A 378 6.55 -7.11 12.59
N ASN A 379 5.30 -6.77 12.85
CA ASN A 379 4.52 -5.78 12.10
C ASN A 379 3.47 -5.12 13.02
N ASP A 380 2.80 -4.09 12.53
CA ASP A 380 1.78 -3.33 13.27
C ASP A 380 0.35 -3.82 12.99
N GLY A 381 0.17 -4.68 11.98
CA GLY A 381 -1.12 -5.21 11.59
C GLY A 381 -1.58 -6.40 12.44
N ASN A 382 -2.88 -6.64 12.45
CA ASN A 382 -3.48 -7.72 13.22
C ASN A 382 -4.52 -8.49 12.41
N LEU A 383 -4.21 -9.73 12.03
CA LEU A 383 -5.13 -10.60 11.28
C LEU A 383 -6.44 -10.85 12.02
N SER A 384 -6.44 -10.86 13.36
CA SER A 384 -7.67 -11.14 14.13
C SER A 384 -8.76 -10.09 13.89
N ASP A 385 -8.38 -8.84 13.61
CA ASP A 385 -9.31 -7.73 13.39
C ASP A 385 -10.09 -7.90 12.09
N ILE A 386 -9.53 -8.58 11.11
CA ILE A 386 -10.14 -8.83 9.81
C ILE A 386 -10.44 -10.31 9.53
N SER A 387 -10.31 -11.19 10.53
CA SER A 387 -10.49 -12.64 10.35
C SER A 387 -11.89 -13.04 9.86
N ALA A 388 -12.90 -12.20 10.11
CA ALA A 388 -14.27 -12.43 9.64
C ALA A 388 -14.44 -12.48 8.12
N ILE A 389 -13.46 -11.95 7.34
CA ILE A 389 -13.49 -12.02 5.86
C ILE A 389 -13.04 -13.40 5.33
N LEU A 390 -12.43 -14.25 6.19
CA LEU A 390 -11.90 -15.57 5.84
C LEU A 390 -12.92 -16.68 6.11
N LYS A 391 -12.84 -17.78 5.31
CA LYS A 391 -13.64 -19.00 5.52
C LYS A 391 -13.09 -19.86 6.65
#